data_0cce8908b51b3f6f52ae2eea41bc26e4
#
_entry.id   0cce8908b51b3f6f52ae2eea41bc26e4
#
_cell.length_a   1.000
_cell.length_b   1.000
_cell.length_c   1.000
_cell.angle_alpha   90.00
_cell.angle_beta   90.00
_cell.angle_gamma   90.00
#
_symmetry.space_group_name_H-M   'P 1'
#
loop_
_entity.id
_entity.type
_entity.pdbx_description
1 polymer ?
#
loop_
_entity_poly.entity_id
_entity_poly.type
_entity_poly.pdbx_seq_one_letter_code
_entity_poly.pdbx_strand_id
1 'polypeptide(L)'
;MSDEFDRIKRLPPYVFEEVNRLKADLRAKGKDIIDFGMGNPDMPTPKHIREKLKETVEKPGTGRYSSSRGIPGLRKAQAAYYKRRFNVDLNPDNEVIVTLGSKEGLANLAQAITSPGDIILSPNPSYPIHPYGFIIAGASLRHLPAMDEGTFNPNLYLERLEKSIKDSVPAPVALIISFPSNPTAQVASLDFYEEVVKIALKYKVYILSDLAYAEIYYDDFLPPSILQIPKAKEIAVEFTSTSKTYAMAGWRIGFAVGNVKLINALTRIKSYLDYGA
;
A
#
# COMPACT_ATOMS: atom_id res chain seq x y z
N MET A 1 30.97 -16.84 12.80
CA MET A 1 29.83 -15.92 12.59
C MET A 1 29.15 -16.38 11.31
N SER A 2 27.82 -16.28 11.21
CA SER A 2 27.07 -16.60 9.98
C SER A 2 27.43 -15.56 8.91
N ASP A 3 27.64 -15.98 7.67
CA ASP A 3 27.93 -15.08 6.54
C ASP A 3 26.74 -14.18 6.17
N GLU A 4 25.58 -14.41 6.75
CA GLU A 4 24.35 -13.67 6.48
C GLU A 4 23.47 -13.55 7.73
N PHE A 5 22.81 -12.39 7.90
CA PHE A 5 21.89 -12.14 9.02
C PHE A 5 20.57 -12.91 8.83
N ASP A 6 20.02 -13.47 9.91
CA ASP A 6 18.83 -14.34 9.86
C ASP A 6 17.58 -13.67 9.25
N ARG A 7 17.43 -12.35 9.41
CA ARG A 7 16.32 -11.62 8.76
C ARG A 7 16.52 -11.55 7.25
N ILE A 8 17.74 -11.42 6.78
CA ILE A 8 18.05 -11.30 5.34
C ILE A 8 17.84 -12.66 4.66
N LYS A 9 18.20 -13.77 5.30
CA LYS A 9 17.95 -15.12 4.77
C LYS A 9 16.49 -15.44 4.47
N ARG A 10 15.55 -14.71 5.08
CA ARG A 10 14.10 -14.87 4.85
C ARG A 10 13.60 -14.10 3.63
N LEU A 11 14.43 -13.26 3.03
CA LEU A 11 14.08 -12.44 1.89
C LEU A 11 14.68 -13.06 0.62
N PRO A 12 13.88 -13.33 -0.42
CA PRO A 12 14.42 -13.74 -1.70
C PRO A 12 15.23 -12.59 -2.32
N PRO A 13 16.12 -12.88 -3.28
CA PRO A 13 16.76 -11.86 -4.08
C PRO A 13 15.71 -10.90 -4.67
N TYR A 14 16.01 -9.61 -4.67
CA TYR A 14 15.06 -8.62 -5.15
C TYR A 14 15.01 -8.65 -6.69
N VAL A 15 13.94 -9.21 -7.23
CA VAL A 15 13.78 -9.50 -8.67
C VAL A 15 14.07 -8.29 -9.58
N PHE A 16 13.67 -7.08 -9.15
CA PHE A 16 13.93 -5.87 -9.94
C PHE A 16 15.41 -5.50 -10.04
N GLU A 17 16.22 -5.85 -9.06
CA GLU A 17 17.67 -5.65 -9.11
C GLU A 17 18.31 -6.58 -10.15
N GLU A 18 17.92 -7.86 -10.16
CA GLU A 18 18.40 -8.83 -11.15
C GLU A 18 17.99 -8.44 -12.58
N VAL A 19 16.73 -8.04 -12.77
CA VAL A 19 16.24 -7.57 -14.09
C VAL A 19 16.99 -6.33 -14.54
N ASN A 20 17.24 -5.36 -13.64
CA ASN A 20 17.98 -4.15 -13.97
C ASN A 20 19.44 -4.45 -14.34
N ARG A 21 20.09 -5.37 -13.63
CA ARG A 21 21.44 -5.84 -13.96
C ARG A 21 21.47 -6.48 -15.35
N LEU A 22 20.54 -7.41 -15.61
CA LEU A 22 20.45 -8.06 -16.92
C LEU A 22 20.24 -7.05 -18.05
N LYS A 23 19.35 -6.06 -17.88
CA LYS A 23 19.15 -4.99 -18.85
C LYS A 23 20.44 -4.17 -19.11
N ALA A 24 21.13 -3.81 -18.05
CA ALA A 24 22.40 -3.07 -18.15
C ALA A 24 23.45 -3.87 -18.93
N ASP A 25 23.63 -5.14 -18.61
CA ASP A 25 24.56 -6.04 -19.28
C ASP A 25 24.25 -6.23 -20.77
N LEU A 26 22.97 -6.37 -21.11
CA LEU A 26 22.55 -6.52 -22.51
C LEU A 26 22.73 -5.22 -23.30
N ARG A 27 22.42 -4.06 -22.72
CA ARG A 27 22.67 -2.74 -23.34
C ARG A 27 24.16 -2.49 -23.56
N ALA A 28 25.01 -2.85 -22.59
CA ALA A 28 26.47 -2.77 -22.74
C ALA A 28 27.01 -3.64 -23.89
N LYS A 29 26.31 -4.73 -24.24
CA LYS A 29 26.59 -5.59 -25.40
C LYS A 29 25.96 -5.07 -26.71
N GLY A 30 25.43 -3.86 -26.73
CA GLY A 30 24.82 -3.25 -27.92
C GLY A 30 23.45 -3.82 -28.30
N LYS A 31 22.77 -4.53 -27.39
CA LYS A 31 21.41 -5.03 -27.64
C LYS A 31 20.37 -3.91 -27.49
N ASP A 32 19.47 -3.81 -28.43
CA ASP A 32 18.30 -2.95 -28.33
C ASP A 32 17.26 -3.61 -27.40
N ILE A 33 17.01 -2.98 -26.25
CA ILE A 33 16.13 -3.53 -25.21
C ILE A 33 14.88 -2.69 -25.09
N ILE A 34 13.76 -3.29 -25.43
CA ILE A 34 12.41 -2.75 -25.18
C ILE A 34 11.99 -3.21 -23.76
N ASP A 35 11.81 -2.25 -22.87
CA ASP A 35 11.59 -2.52 -21.44
C ASP A 35 10.13 -2.32 -21.04
N PHE A 36 9.39 -3.40 -20.82
CA PHE A 36 8.05 -3.40 -20.23
C PHE A 36 8.05 -4.00 -18.80
N GLY A 37 9.23 -4.19 -18.20
CA GLY A 37 9.37 -4.91 -16.91
C GLY A 37 9.08 -4.06 -15.69
N MET A 38 9.08 -2.72 -15.80
CA MET A 38 8.82 -1.84 -14.66
C MET A 38 7.72 -0.82 -15.00
N GLY A 39 6.59 -0.89 -14.29
CA GLY A 39 5.49 0.07 -14.42
C GLY A 39 5.83 1.44 -13.82
N ASN A 40 6.83 2.10 -14.35
CA ASN A 40 7.20 3.46 -13.97
C ASN A 40 6.49 4.45 -14.86
N PRO A 41 5.81 5.50 -14.32
CA PRO A 41 5.25 6.55 -15.16
C PRO A 41 6.31 7.21 -16.04
N ASP A 42 6.07 7.29 -17.33
CA ASP A 42 6.95 7.89 -18.34
C ASP A 42 6.60 9.35 -18.64
N MET A 43 5.40 9.77 -18.26
CA MET A 43 4.97 11.16 -18.38
C MET A 43 5.56 12.03 -17.28
N PRO A 44 5.88 13.31 -17.58
CA PRO A 44 6.37 14.22 -16.54
C PRO A 44 5.27 14.55 -15.53
N THR A 45 5.66 14.75 -14.27
CA THR A 45 4.77 15.32 -13.24
C THR A 45 4.04 16.56 -13.79
N PRO A 46 2.72 16.72 -13.57
CA PRO A 46 1.94 17.84 -14.09
C PRO A 46 2.56 19.21 -13.83
N LYS A 47 2.47 20.11 -14.80
CA LYS A 47 3.14 21.42 -14.78
C LYS A 47 2.82 22.22 -13.52
N HIS A 48 1.54 22.30 -13.14
CA HIS A 48 1.10 23.07 -11.98
C HIS A 48 1.71 22.56 -10.65
N ILE A 49 1.96 21.25 -10.53
CA ILE A 49 2.62 20.66 -9.34
C ILE A 49 4.10 21.08 -9.32
N ARG A 50 4.80 21.00 -10.46
CA ARG A 50 6.21 21.38 -10.56
C ARG A 50 6.41 22.87 -10.31
N GLU A 51 5.53 23.72 -10.81
CA GLU A 51 5.56 25.16 -10.55
C GLU A 51 5.31 25.49 -9.10
N LYS A 52 4.35 24.79 -8.47
CA LYS A 52 4.09 24.96 -7.03
C LYS A 52 5.28 24.54 -6.17
N LEU A 53 6.01 23.49 -6.56
CA LEU A 53 7.24 23.11 -5.87
C LEU A 53 8.30 24.22 -5.96
N LYS A 54 8.53 24.76 -7.17
CA LYS A 54 9.49 25.87 -7.36
C LYS A 54 9.15 27.07 -6.49
N GLU A 55 7.90 27.53 -6.55
CA GLU A 55 7.41 28.63 -5.70
C GLU A 55 7.62 28.34 -4.20
N THR A 56 7.41 27.07 -3.80
CA THR A 56 7.48 26.71 -2.40
C THR A 56 8.92 26.63 -1.90
N VAL A 57 9.83 26.07 -2.68
CA VAL A 57 11.23 25.88 -2.28
C VAL A 57 11.95 27.21 -2.05
N GLU A 58 11.52 28.29 -2.70
CA GLU A 58 12.06 29.64 -2.53
C GLU A 58 11.59 30.33 -1.23
N LYS A 59 10.57 29.78 -0.55
CA LYS A 59 10.06 30.36 0.69
C LYS A 59 10.98 30.06 1.87
N PRO A 60 11.22 31.02 2.77
CA PRO A 60 12.01 30.79 3.96
C PRO A 60 11.37 29.70 4.84
N GLY A 61 12.19 28.82 5.38
CA GLY A 61 11.77 27.82 6.35
C GLY A 61 11.29 26.48 5.76
N THR A 62 11.37 26.29 4.44
CA THR A 62 11.00 25.00 3.79
C THR A 62 12.00 23.89 4.07
N GLY A 63 13.21 24.19 4.52
CA GLY A 63 14.23 23.20 4.93
C GLY A 63 14.10 22.70 6.37
N ARG A 64 13.00 22.99 7.07
CA ARG A 64 12.77 22.51 8.45
C ARG A 64 12.28 21.05 8.46
N TYR A 65 12.50 20.39 9.60
CA TYR A 65 11.90 19.07 9.84
C TYR A 65 10.38 19.11 9.64
N SER A 66 9.84 18.09 8.98
CA SER A 66 8.41 17.91 8.84
C SER A 66 7.77 17.35 10.13
N SER A 67 6.46 17.36 10.20
CA SER A 67 5.72 16.66 11.24
C SER A 67 5.53 15.20 10.84
N SER A 68 5.65 14.26 11.78
CA SER A 68 5.49 12.80 11.52
C SER A 68 4.16 12.45 10.86
N ARG A 69 3.13 13.23 11.11
CA ARG A 69 1.80 13.05 10.50
C ARG A 69 1.66 13.73 9.12
N GLY A 70 2.61 14.58 8.76
CA GLY A 70 2.54 15.47 7.60
C GLY A 70 1.81 16.79 7.88
N ILE A 71 2.05 17.80 7.05
CA ILE A 71 1.47 19.14 7.23
C ILE A 71 -0.07 19.13 7.12
N PRO A 72 -0.77 19.97 7.91
CA PRO A 72 -2.24 20.00 7.93
C PRO A 72 -2.87 20.24 6.55
N GLY A 73 -2.28 21.11 5.74
CA GLY A 73 -2.78 21.40 4.38
C GLY A 73 -2.81 20.17 3.48
N LEU A 74 -1.77 19.33 3.53
CA LEU A 74 -1.68 18.12 2.73
C LEU A 74 -2.68 17.05 3.22
N ARG A 75 -2.86 16.91 4.55
CA ARG A 75 -3.85 15.98 5.12
C ARG A 75 -5.30 16.39 4.78
N LYS A 76 -5.59 17.71 4.82
CA LYS A 76 -6.88 18.25 4.37
C LYS A 76 -7.13 18.01 2.87
N ALA A 77 -6.09 18.18 2.04
CA ALA A 77 -6.18 17.92 0.60
C ALA A 77 -6.51 16.44 0.33
N GLN A 78 -5.90 15.50 1.07
CA GLN A 78 -6.20 14.08 0.95
C GLN A 78 -7.62 13.74 1.42
N ALA A 79 -8.10 14.31 2.52
CA ALA A 79 -9.47 14.14 2.96
C ALA A 79 -10.48 14.68 1.90
N ALA A 80 -10.19 15.83 1.31
CA ALA A 80 -10.99 16.41 0.23
C ALA A 80 -10.96 15.54 -1.05
N TYR A 81 -9.83 14.89 -1.36
CA TYR A 81 -9.75 13.92 -2.45
C TYR A 81 -10.69 12.73 -2.20
N TYR A 82 -10.67 12.13 -1.01
CA TYR A 82 -11.56 11.02 -0.67
C TYR A 82 -13.02 11.43 -0.73
N LYS A 83 -13.37 12.63 -0.24
CA LYS A 83 -14.74 13.14 -0.35
C LYS A 83 -15.19 13.27 -1.81
N ARG A 84 -14.36 13.87 -2.65
CA ARG A 84 -14.68 14.13 -4.06
C ARG A 84 -14.73 12.85 -4.89
N ARG A 85 -13.77 11.94 -4.66
CA ARG A 85 -13.58 10.75 -5.49
C ARG A 85 -14.42 9.55 -5.09
N PHE A 86 -14.62 9.36 -3.79
CA PHE A 86 -15.27 8.18 -3.22
C PHE A 86 -16.51 8.52 -2.37
N ASN A 87 -16.82 9.80 -2.19
CA ASN A 87 -17.84 10.27 -1.24
C ASN A 87 -17.60 9.79 0.21
N VAL A 88 -16.35 9.62 0.60
CA VAL A 88 -15.92 9.21 1.95
C VAL A 88 -15.48 10.44 2.74
N ASP A 89 -16.10 10.65 3.90
CA ASP A 89 -15.72 11.70 4.85
C ASP A 89 -14.58 11.20 5.76
N LEU A 90 -13.46 11.92 5.77
CA LEU A 90 -12.30 11.65 6.61
C LEU A 90 -11.97 12.86 7.48
N ASN A 91 -11.71 12.62 8.75
CA ASN A 91 -11.14 13.64 9.62
C ASN A 91 -9.62 13.76 9.36
N PRO A 92 -9.16 14.92 8.82
CA PRO A 92 -7.74 15.09 8.48
C PRO A 92 -6.81 15.05 9.70
N ASP A 93 -7.31 15.18 10.92
CA ASP A 93 -6.49 15.26 12.12
C ASP A 93 -6.23 13.91 12.77
N ASN A 94 -7.07 12.91 12.55
CA ASN A 94 -6.91 11.59 13.17
C ASN A 94 -7.10 10.39 12.22
N GLU A 95 -7.71 10.60 11.04
CA GLU A 95 -7.93 9.55 10.04
C GLU A 95 -7.01 9.65 8.81
N VAL A 96 -6.05 10.58 8.80
CA VAL A 96 -5.12 10.80 7.68
C VAL A 96 -3.70 10.98 8.18
N ILE A 97 -2.75 10.29 7.53
CA ILE A 97 -1.30 10.50 7.72
C ILE A 97 -0.59 10.48 6.36
N VAL A 98 0.42 11.34 6.22
CA VAL A 98 1.31 11.36 5.06
C VAL A 98 2.43 10.33 5.25
N THR A 99 2.79 9.63 4.19
CA THR A 99 3.85 8.61 4.19
C THR A 99 4.88 8.89 3.09
N LEU A 100 6.07 8.32 3.22
CA LEU A 100 7.13 8.38 2.20
C LEU A 100 6.85 7.38 1.04
N GLY A 101 5.67 7.53 0.43
CA GLY A 101 5.05 6.56 -0.46
C GLY A 101 4.29 5.47 0.32
N SER A 102 3.34 4.78 -0.33
CA SER A 102 2.53 3.71 0.30
C SER A 102 3.38 2.57 0.83
N LYS A 103 4.49 2.25 0.14
CA LYS A 103 5.41 1.16 0.52
C LYS A 103 6.01 1.36 1.92
N GLU A 104 6.47 2.58 2.24
CA GLU A 104 6.99 2.91 3.57
C GLU A 104 5.89 2.85 4.62
N GLY A 105 4.71 3.40 4.31
CA GLY A 105 3.56 3.36 5.22
C GLY A 105 3.16 1.93 5.59
N LEU A 106 3.12 1.02 4.62
CA LEU A 106 2.85 -0.41 4.86
C LEU A 106 3.94 -1.07 5.71
N ALA A 107 5.23 -0.80 5.42
CA ALA A 107 6.34 -1.38 6.16
C ALA A 107 6.37 -0.92 7.63
N ASN A 108 6.12 0.36 7.86
CA ASN A 108 6.08 0.91 9.21
C ASN A 108 4.82 0.44 9.98
N LEU A 109 3.66 0.36 9.30
CA LEU A 109 2.48 -0.18 9.94
C LEU A 109 2.66 -1.67 10.31
N ALA A 110 3.32 -2.45 9.46
CA ALA A 110 3.65 -3.83 9.77
C ALA A 110 4.42 -3.95 11.11
N GLN A 111 5.45 -3.12 11.28
CA GLN A 111 6.21 -3.09 12.53
C GLN A 111 5.39 -2.59 13.74
N ALA A 112 4.40 -1.73 13.49
CA ALA A 112 3.59 -1.14 14.57
C ALA A 112 2.52 -2.10 15.11
N ILE A 113 2.01 -3.03 14.28
CA ILE A 113 0.83 -3.83 14.62
C ILE A 113 1.11 -5.33 14.76
N THR A 114 2.34 -5.79 14.47
CA THR A 114 2.68 -7.20 14.55
C THR A 114 3.84 -7.47 15.51
N SER A 115 3.77 -8.63 16.11
CA SER A 115 4.80 -9.25 16.94
C SER A 115 5.27 -10.57 16.32
N PRO A 116 6.44 -11.10 16.72
CA PRO A 116 6.88 -12.42 16.27
C PRO A 116 5.81 -13.49 16.54
N GLY A 117 5.45 -14.24 15.48
CA GLY A 117 4.44 -15.30 15.56
C GLY A 117 3.03 -14.86 15.17
N ASP A 118 2.73 -13.57 15.09
CA ASP A 118 1.45 -13.10 14.56
C ASP A 118 1.28 -13.51 13.08
N ILE A 119 0.03 -13.82 12.72
CA ILE A 119 -0.31 -14.25 11.35
C ILE A 119 -0.90 -13.11 10.57
N ILE A 120 -0.43 -12.95 9.33
CA ILE A 120 -0.96 -12.00 8.33
C ILE A 120 -1.42 -12.79 7.11
N LEU A 121 -2.61 -12.48 6.62
CA LEU A 121 -3.11 -12.99 5.35
C LEU A 121 -2.65 -12.06 4.23
N SER A 122 -1.91 -12.60 3.27
CA SER A 122 -1.37 -11.85 2.13
C SER A 122 -1.83 -12.44 0.81
N PRO A 123 -2.29 -11.64 -0.18
CA PRO A 123 -2.65 -12.17 -1.48
C PRO A 123 -1.43 -12.82 -2.16
N ASN A 124 -1.70 -13.77 -3.06
CA ASN A 124 -0.68 -14.40 -3.89
C ASN A 124 -1.25 -14.63 -5.30
N PRO A 125 -0.62 -14.08 -6.37
CA PRO A 125 0.57 -13.20 -6.33
C PRO A 125 0.30 -11.82 -5.75
N SER A 126 1.35 -11.11 -5.34
CA SER A 126 1.24 -9.77 -4.72
C SER A 126 2.49 -8.91 -4.92
N TYR A 127 2.34 -7.61 -4.69
CA TYR A 127 3.47 -6.69 -4.66
C TYR A 127 4.39 -7.00 -3.46
N PRO A 128 5.72 -6.99 -3.61
CA PRO A 128 6.66 -7.49 -2.60
C PRO A 128 6.51 -6.92 -1.19
N ILE A 129 6.06 -5.68 -1.03
CA ILE A 129 5.89 -5.10 0.31
C ILE A 129 4.79 -5.81 1.13
N HIS A 130 3.79 -6.38 0.46
CA HIS A 130 2.67 -7.04 1.11
C HIS A 130 3.14 -8.24 1.95
N PRO A 131 3.88 -9.23 1.42
CA PRO A 131 4.47 -10.28 2.24
C PRO A 131 5.71 -9.82 3.02
N TYR A 132 6.66 -9.18 2.35
CA TYR A 132 8.00 -8.99 2.92
C TYR A 132 8.07 -7.90 3.97
N GLY A 133 7.20 -6.88 3.93
CA GLY A 133 7.08 -5.91 5.02
C GLY A 133 6.77 -6.58 6.37
N PHE A 134 5.89 -7.58 6.35
CA PHE A 134 5.50 -8.32 7.54
C PHE A 134 6.51 -9.39 7.96
N ILE A 135 7.18 -10.06 7.01
CA ILE A 135 8.31 -10.95 7.31
C ILE A 135 9.44 -10.18 8.01
N ILE A 136 9.76 -8.99 7.53
CA ILE A 136 10.78 -8.11 8.15
C ILE A 136 10.35 -7.72 9.57
N ALA A 137 9.07 -7.46 9.79
CA ALA A 137 8.51 -7.17 11.12
C ALA A 137 8.50 -8.40 12.06
N GLY A 138 8.70 -9.62 11.54
CA GLY A 138 8.75 -10.86 12.31
C GLY A 138 7.45 -11.67 12.29
N ALA A 139 6.44 -11.23 11.53
CA ALA A 139 5.19 -11.97 11.40
C ALA A 139 5.33 -13.22 10.53
N SER A 140 4.41 -14.15 10.71
CA SER A 140 4.19 -15.31 9.86
C SER A 140 3.15 -14.99 8.78
N LEU A 141 3.36 -15.49 7.57
CA LEU A 141 2.43 -15.28 6.46
C LEU A 141 1.60 -16.51 6.18
N ARG A 142 0.33 -16.30 5.88
CA ARG A 142 -0.49 -17.23 5.14
C ARG A 142 -0.88 -16.61 3.80
N HIS A 143 -0.48 -17.28 2.74
CA HIS A 143 -0.83 -16.85 1.39
C HIS A 143 -2.30 -17.14 1.10
N LEU A 144 -2.99 -16.13 0.59
CA LEU A 144 -4.37 -16.23 0.13
C LEU A 144 -4.36 -16.17 -1.41
N PRO A 145 -4.49 -17.32 -2.11
CA PRO A 145 -4.50 -17.31 -3.57
C PRO A 145 -5.66 -16.47 -4.11
N ALA A 146 -5.30 -15.41 -4.86
CA ALA A 146 -6.26 -14.48 -5.43
C ALA A 146 -6.78 -14.92 -6.80
N MET A 147 -6.03 -15.80 -7.47
CA MET A 147 -6.34 -16.25 -8.82
C MET A 147 -6.83 -17.70 -8.82
N ASP A 148 -7.67 -17.98 -9.79
CA ASP A 148 -8.13 -19.33 -10.12
C ASP A 148 -8.04 -19.49 -11.64
N GLU A 149 -7.25 -20.46 -12.11
CA GLU A 149 -6.96 -20.68 -13.53
C GLU A 149 -6.58 -19.40 -14.31
N GLY A 150 -5.81 -18.50 -13.66
CA GLY A 150 -5.36 -17.24 -14.27
C GLY A 150 -6.35 -16.08 -14.16
N THR A 151 -7.52 -16.26 -13.56
CA THR A 151 -8.56 -15.24 -13.41
C THR A 151 -8.88 -14.98 -11.93
N PHE A 152 -9.27 -13.76 -11.60
CA PHE A 152 -9.77 -13.46 -10.26
C PHE A 152 -11.21 -13.97 -10.10
N ASN A 153 -11.43 -14.85 -9.11
CA ASN A 153 -12.74 -15.33 -8.74
C ASN A 153 -13.12 -14.81 -7.36
N PRO A 154 -14.01 -13.79 -7.25
CA PRO A 154 -14.39 -13.18 -5.99
C PRO A 154 -14.97 -14.17 -4.97
N ASN A 155 -15.86 -15.06 -5.40
CA ASN A 155 -16.53 -16.02 -4.51
C ASN A 155 -15.53 -17.01 -3.91
N LEU A 156 -14.66 -17.57 -4.73
CA LEU A 156 -13.62 -18.47 -4.27
C LEU A 156 -12.60 -17.77 -3.37
N TYR A 157 -12.30 -16.50 -3.65
CA TYR A 157 -11.45 -15.70 -2.76
C TYR A 157 -12.08 -15.53 -1.38
N LEU A 158 -13.38 -15.23 -1.29
CA LEU A 158 -14.10 -15.05 -0.03
C LEU A 158 -14.17 -16.36 0.77
N GLU A 159 -14.41 -17.49 0.09
CA GLU A 159 -14.37 -18.81 0.71
C GLU A 159 -12.99 -19.12 1.30
N ARG A 160 -11.93 -18.91 0.49
CA ARG A 160 -10.53 -19.09 0.93
C ARG A 160 -10.17 -18.16 2.09
N LEU A 161 -10.64 -16.92 2.07
CA LEU A 161 -10.43 -15.95 3.14
C LEU A 161 -11.03 -16.45 4.46
N GLU A 162 -12.32 -16.77 4.46
CA GLU A 162 -13.00 -17.22 5.67
C GLU A 162 -12.39 -18.53 6.21
N LYS A 163 -12.07 -19.46 5.31
CA LYS A 163 -11.39 -20.70 5.68
C LYS A 163 -10.01 -20.43 6.28
N SER A 164 -9.21 -19.57 5.66
CA SER A 164 -7.85 -19.25 6.16
C SER A 164 -7.89 -18.59 7.53
N ILE A 165 -8.90 -17.77 7.82
CA ILE A 165 -9.08 -17.19 9.16
C ILE A 165 -9.40 -18.28 10.17
N LYS A 166 -10.36 -19.16 9.88
CA LYS A 166 -10.78 -20.25 10.78
C LYS A 166 -9.67 -21.25 11.08
N ASP A 167 -8.86 -21.57 10.08
CA ASP A 167 -7.77 -22.54 10.17
C ASP A 167 -6.48 -21.97 10.77
N SER A 168 -6.46 -20.67 11.13
CA SER A 168 -5.28 -20.01 11.69
C SER A 168 -5.27 -20.05 13.21
N VAL A 169 -4.15 -20.51 13.77
CA VAL A 169 -3.85 -20.46 15.19
C VAL A 169 -2.43 -19.87 15.36
N PRO A 170 -2.30 -18.69 15.97
CA PRO A 170 -3.35 -17.78 16.42
C PRO A 170 -4.19 -17.21 15.28
N ALA A 171 -5.30 -16.54 15.61
CA ALA A 171 -6.10 -15.83 14.62
C ALA A 171 -5.28 -14.75 13.90
N PRO A 172 -5.50 -14.50 12.60
CA PRO A 172 -4.74 -13.47 11.88
C PRO A 172 -5.00 -12.07 12.43
N VAL A 173 -3.96 -11.26 12.53
CA VAL A 173 -4.05 -9.85 12.95
C VAL A 173 -4.64 -9.01 11.83
N ALA A 174 -4.20 -9.22 10.59
CA ALA A 174 -4.65 -8.44 9.45
C ALA A 174 -4.69 -9.26 8.15
N LEU A 175 -5.55 -8.79 7.26
CA LEU A 175 -5.65 -9.15 5.85
C LEU A 175 -5.11 -8.01 5.00
N ILE A 176 -4.26 -8.30 4.01
CA ILE A 176 -3.85 -7.36 2.98
C ILE A 176 -4.68 -7.59 1.73
N ILE A 177 -5.20 -6.52 1.14
CA ILE A 177 -5.85 -6.52 -0.17
C ILE A 177 -5.24 -5.43 -1.05
N SER A 178 -5.25 -5.65 -2.37
CA SER A 178 -4.72 -4.67 -3.33
C SER A 178 -5.50 -4.78 -4.64
N PHE A 179 -6.36 -3.80 -4.89
CA PHE A 179 -7.17 -3.70 -6.11
C PHE A 179 -7.31 -2.21 -6.50
N PRO A 180 -6.94 -1.82 -7.75
CA PRO A 180 -6.32 -2.63 -8.79
C PRO A 180 -4.99 -3.24 -8.35
N SER A 181 -4.78 -4.50 -8.72
CA SER A 181 -3.71 -5.33 -8.17
C SER A 181 -2.39 -5.19 -8.95
N ASN A 182 -1.29 -5.20 -8.24
CA ASN A 182 0.04 -5.44 -8.79
C ASN A 182 0.51 -6.84 -8.30
N PRO A 183 0.76 -7.85 -9.18
CA PRO A 183 1.03 -7.70 -10.62
C PRO A 183 -0.14 -8.03 -11.55
N THR A 184 -1.30 -8.45 -11.07
CA THR A 184 -2.32 -9.12 -11.90
C THR A 184 -3.32 -8.18 -12.58
N ALA A 185 -3.28 -6.87 -12.27
CA ALA A 185 -4.20 -5.85 -12.77
C ALA A 185 -5.70 -6.12 -12.48
N GLN A 186 -6.00 -7.09 -11.60
CA GLN A 186 -7.37 -7.39 -11.21
C GLN A 186 -8.00 -6.23 -10.45
N VAL A 187 -9.30 -6.08 -10.61
CA VAL A 187 -10.12 -5.04 -9.95
C VAL A 187 -11.17 -5.70 -9.06
N ALA A 188 -11.67 -4.94 -8.09
CA ALA A 188 -12.72 -5.39 -7.19
C ALA A 188 -13.96 -4.50 -7.31
N SER A 189 -15.15 -5.07 -7.08
CA SER A 189 -16.40 -4.34 -6.95
C SER A 189 -16.66 -3.92 -5.51
N LEU A 190 -17.62 -3.00 -5.31
CA LEU A 190 -18.10 -2.66 -3.98
C LEU A 190 -18.75 -3.86 -3.28
N ASP A 191 -19.50 -4.69 -4.00
CA ASP A 191 -20.12 -5.90 -3.43
C ASP A 191 -19.09 -6.87 -2.88
N PHE A 192 -17.97 -7.06 -3.59
CA PHE A 192 -16.85 -7.87 -3.09
C PHE A 192 -16.27 -7.25 -1.81
N TYR A 193 -16.05 -5.93 -1.77
CA TYR A 193 -15.54 -5.27 -0.57
C TYR A 193 -16.52 -5.36 0.61
N GLU A 194 -17.82 -5.31 0.34
CA GLU A 194 -18.84 -5.49 1.39
C GLU A 194 -18.71 -6.85 2.08
N GLU A 195 -18.55 -7.92 1.31
CA GLU A 195 -18.36 -9.26 1.87
C GLU A 195 -17.02 -9.39 2.61
N VAL A 196 -15.93 -8.83 2.08
CA VAL A 196 -14.64 -8.79 2.78
C VAL A 196 -14.77 -8.08 4.13
N VAL A 197 -15.42 -6.92 4.18
CA VAL A 197 -15.63 -6.16 5.42
C VAL A 197 -16.50 -6.94 6.41
N LYS A 198 -17.58 -7.60 5.96
CA LYS A 198 -18.42 -8.46 6.81
C LYS A 198 -17.60 -9.58 7.47
N ILE A 199 -16.80 -10.30 6.68
CA ILE A 199 -15.93 -11.37 7.20
C ILE A 199 -14.92 -10.80 8.19
N ALA A 200 -14.24 -9.73 7.85
CA ALA A 200 -13.23 -9.12 8.70
C ALA A 200 -13.79 -8.59 10.02
N LEU A 201 -14.98 -7.98 10.03
CA LEU A 201 -15.68 -7.56 11.24
C LEU A 201 -16.07 -8.76 12.11
N LYS A 202 -16.59 -9.83 11.51
CA LYS A 202 -17.01 -11.07 12.19
C LYS A 202 -15.84 -11.69 12.96
N TYR A 203 -14.66 -11.71 12.38
CA TYR A 203 -13.47 -12.35 12.96
C TYR A 203 -12.49 -11.37 13.62
N LYS A 204 -12.80 -10.06 13.61
CA LYS A 204 -11.97 -8.99 14.19
C LYS A 204 -10.57 -8.93 13.57
N VAL A 205 -10.48 -9.11 12.27
CA VAL A 205 -9.25 -9.01 11.48
C VAL A 205 -9.15 -7.62 10.86
N TYR A 206 -8.03 -6.91 11.01
CA TYR A 206 -7.83 -5.64 10.33
C TYR A 206 -7.68 -5.82 8.83
N ILE A 207 -8.08 -4.81 8.05
CA ILE A 207 -7.87 -4.77 6.59
C ILE A 207 -6.85 -3.68 6.25
N LEU A 208 -5.82 -4.07 5.52
CA LEU A 208 -4.81 -3.18 4.97
C LEU A 208 -4.99 -3.13 3.45
N SER A 209 -5.63 -2.08 2.95
CA SER A 209 -5.96 -1.91 1.53
C SER A 209 -4.88 -1.10 0.83
N ASP A 210 -4.23 -1.66 -0.19
CA ASP A 210 -3.31 -0.92 -1.07
C ASP A 210 -4.04 -0.49 -2.33
N LEU A 211 -4.36 0.80 -2.41
CA LEU A 211 -5.10 1.45 -3.49
C LEU A 211 -4.18 2.38 -4.32
N ALA A 212 -2.92 2.00 -4.52
CA ALA A 212 -1.94 2.82 -5.24
C ALA A 212 -2.32 3.11 -6.71
N TYR A 213 -3.19 2.29 -7.30
CA TYR A 213 -3.60 2.38 -8.72
C TYR A 213 -5.04 2.88 -8.90
N ALA A 214 -5.63 3.56 -7.92
CA ALA A 214 -7.01 4.08 -7.99
C ALA A 214 -7.31 4.93 -9.23
N GLU A 215 -6.32 5.66 -9.74
CA GLU A 215 -6.47 6.59 -10.86
C GLU A 215 -5.88 6.03 -12.18
N ILE A 216 -5.49 4.76 -12.21
CA ILE A 216 -5.10 4.05 -13.42
C ILE A 216 -6.21 3.06 -13.77
N TYR A 217 -7.15 3.52 -14.60
CA TYR A 217 -8.32 2.72 -14.99
C TYR A 217 -8.65 2.92 -16.47
N TYR A 218 -9.42 1.99 -17.01
CA TYR A 218 -9.85 1.94 -18.40
C TYR A 218 -11.37 1.71 -18.45
N ASP A 219 -11.97 2.00 -19.61
CA ASP A 219 -13.39 1.68 -19.91
C ASP A 219 -14.39 2.26 -18.89
N ASP A 220 -14.14 3.44 -18.36
CA ASP A 220 -14.98 4.12 -17.36
C ASP A 220 -15.19 3.36 -16.04
N PHE A 221 -14.46 2.25 -15.83
CA PHE A 221 -14.48 1.54 -14.56
C PHE A 221 -13.62 2.27 -13.51
N LEU A 222 -14.27 3.01 -12.65
CA LEU A 222 -13.63 3.73 -11.54
C LEU A 222 -13.38 2.76 -10.36
N PRO A 223 -12.12 2.39 -10.05
CA PRO A 223 -11.83 1.53 -8.91
C PRO A 223 -12.39 2.11 -7.62
N PRO A 224 -13.15 1.34 -6.83
CA PRO A 224 -13.72 1.81 -5.57
C PRO A 224 -12.68 1.82 -4.44
N SER A 225 -12.96 2.59 -3.40
CA SER A 225 -12.28 2.50 -2.10
C SER A 225 -13.05 1.56 -1.17
N ILE A 226 -12.35 0.74 -0.40
CA ILE A 226 -12.97 -0.09 0.63
C ILE A 226 -13.65 0.76 1.70
N LEU A 227 -13.20 1.99 1.91
CA LEU A 227 -13.77 2.92 2.89
C LEU A 227 -15.15 3.44 2.49
N GLN A 228 -15.64 3.15 1.27
CA GLN A 228 -17.02 3.39 0.87
C GLN A 228 -18.01 2.44 1.57
N ILE A 229 -17.51 1.30 2.05
CA ILE A 229 -18.36 0.31 2.74
C ILE A 229 -18.65 0.78 4.15
N PRO A 230 -19.92 0.76 4.58
CA PRO A 230 -20.31 1.08 5.95
C PRO A 230 -19.50 0.27 6.97
N LYS A 231 -19.04 0.93 8.04
CA LYS A 231 -18.20 0.35 9.11
C LYS A 231 -16.78 -0.08 8.69
N ALA A 232 -16.38 0.03 7.42
CA ALA A 232 -15.01 -0.29 7.02
C ALA A 232 -13.97 0.50 7.83
N LYS A 233 -14.22 1.76 8.16
CA LYS A 233 -13.32 2.58 9.00
C LYS A 233 -13.12 2.04 10.42
N GLU A 234 -13.96 1.13 10.89
CA GLU A 234 -13.76 0.49 12.20
C GLU A 234 -12.56 -0.47 12.20
N ILE A 235 -12.21 -1.02 11.03
CA ILE A 235 -11.20 -2.09 10.89
C ILE A 235 -10.23 -1.90 9.74
N ALA A 236 -10.43 -0.94 8.84
CA ALA A 236 -9.62 -0.79 7.64
C ALA A 236 -8.77 0.48 7.65
N VAL A 237 -7.55 0.34 7.12
CA VAL A 237 -6.71 1.45 6.67
C VAL A 237 -6.41 1.26 5.18
N GLU A 238 -6.45 2.35 4.41
CA GLU A 238 -6.20 2.32 2.99
C GLU A 238 -4.99 3.19 2.63
N PHE A 239 -4.11 2.68 1.79
CA PHE A 239 -2.89 3.33 1.34
C PHE A 239 -3.07 3.82 -0.09
N THR A 240 -2.75 5.10 -0.32
CA THR A 240 -2.71 5.71 -1.65
C THR A 240 -1.34 6.31 -1.94
N SER A 241 -1.06 6.55 -3.22
CA SER A 241 0.25 7.04 -3.64
C SER A 241 0.11 8.07 -4.75
N THR A 242 0.87 9.17 -4.64
CA THR A 242 1.00 10.15 -5.73
C THR A 242 1.88 9.64 -6.87
N SER A 243 2.62 8.55 -6.65
CA SER A 243 3.59 8.00 -7.59
C SER A 243 2.98 7.67 -8.94
N LYS A 244 1.78 7.06 -8.94
CA LYS A 244 1.08 6.63 -10.15
C LYS A 244 0.09 7.69 -10.61
N THR A 245 -0.70 8.24 -9.69
CA THR A 245 -1.72 9.26 -9.95
C THR A 245 -1.17 10.52 -10.63
N TYR A 246 0.02 10.97 -10.23
CA TYR A 246 0.58 12.25 -10.68
C TYR A 246 1.99 12.11 -11.28
N ALA A 247 2.43 10.91 -11.64
CA ALA A 247 3.79 10.67 -12.11
C ALA A 247 4.87 11.24 -11.15
N MET A 248 4.68 11.00 -9.84
CA MET A 248 5.52 11.54 -8.75
C MET A 248 6.30 10.44 -8.02
N ALA A 249 6.68 9.36 -8.71
CA ALA A 249 7.33 8.22 -8.08
C ALA A 249 8.60 8.57 -7.27
N GLY A 250 9.42 9.47 -7.80
CA GLY A 250 10.65 9.95 -7.15
C GLY A 250 10.42 10.93 -5.98
N TRP A 251 9.23 11.51 -5.86
CA TRP A 251 8.91 12.51 -4.81
C TRP A 251 8.60 11.88 -3.46
N ARG A 252 8.36 10.59 -3.44
CA ARG A 252 8.10 9.79 -2.23
C ARG A 252 6.95 10.30 -1.38
N ILE A 253 5.80 10.61 -1.97
CA ILE A 253 4.57 11.00 -1.27
C ILE A 253 3.49 9.95 -1.42
N GLY A 254 2.93 9.54 -0.28
CA GLY A 254 1.76 8.69 -0.16
C GLY A 254 0.97 9.04 1.08
N PHE A 255 -0.09 8.29 1.30
CA PHE A 255 -0.98 8.49 2.44
C PHE A 255 -1.47 7.16 2.97
N ALA A 256 -1.75 7.12 4.27
CA ALA A 256 -2.60 6.11 4.87
C ALA A 256 -3.82 6.82 5.48
N VAL A 257 -5.01 6.27 5.25
CA VAL A 257 -6.27 6.87 5.71
C VAL A 257 -7.22 5.80 6.26
N GLY A 258 -8.09 6.17 7.20
CA GLY A 258 -9.13 5.28 7.74
C GLY A 258 -9.06 5.08 9.24
N ASN A 259 -8.95 3.85 9.70
CA ASN A 259 -9.06 3.47 11.11
C ASN A 259 -8.12 4.26 12.02
N VAL A 260 -8.68 4.97 13.00
CA VAL A 260 -7.94 5.87 13.90
C VAL A 260 -6.85 5.14 14.72
N LYS A 261 -7.10 3.88 15.14
CA LYS A 261 -6.12 3.11 15.91
C LYS A 261 -4.90 2.76 15.06
N LEU A 262 -5.12 2.32 13.81
CA LEU A 262 -4.06 2.00 12.86
C LEU A 262 -3.28 3.27 12.44
N ILE A 263 -3.98 4.38 12.20
CA ILE A 263 -3.34 5.67 11.90
C ILE A 263 -2.50 6.17 13.08
N ASN A 264 -2.96 6.03 14.31
CA ASN A 264 -2.19 6.42 15.49
C ASN A 264 -0.98 5.50 15.73
N ALA A 265 -1.11 4.19 15.50
CA ALA A 265 0.01 3.26 15.56
C ALA A 265 1.08 3.62 14.52
N LEU A 266 0.68 3.87 13.27
CA LEU A 266 1.58 4.31 12.20
C LEU A 266 2.24 5.66 12.54
N THR A 267 1.47 6.63 13.03
CA THR A 267 2.02 7.94 13.44
C THR A 267 3.10 7.77 14.51
N ARG A 268 2.83 6.92 15.51
CA ARG A 268 3.74 6.72 16.63
C ARG A 268 5.07 6.10 16.19
N ILE A 269 5.02 5.05 15.38
CA ILE A 269 6.25 4.41 14.91
C ILE A 269 7.05 5.31 13.98
N LYS A 270 6.39 6.05 13.08
CA LYS A 270 7.05 7.03 12.19
C LYS A 270 7.77 8.13 12.96
N SER A 271 7.23 8.58 14.10
CA SER A 271 7.88 9.59 14.94
C SER A 271 9.25 9.16 15.49
N TYR A 272 9.50 7.84 15.58
CA TYR A 272 10.79 7.29 15.98
C TYR A 272 11.71 6.90 14.81
N LEU A 273 11.17 6.71 13.60
CA LEU A 273 11.92 6.18 12.47
C LEU A 273 12.31 7.24 11.44
N ASP A 274 11.43 8.16 11.06
CA ASP A 274 11.64 8.98 9.88
C ASP A 274 11.14 10.44 9.96
N TYR A 275 10.50 10.86 11.01
CA TYR A 275 9.85 12.18 11.13
C TYR A 275 8.80 12.52 10.05
N GLY A 276 8.53 11.62 9.10
CA GLY A 276 7.56 11.81 8.01
C GLY A 276 8.13 12.50 6.76
N ALA A 277 7.20 12.92 5.85
CA ALA A 277 7.50 13.52 4.55
C ALA A 277 7.61 15.03 4.62
#